data_d2da7a15f903365aa0680e55864d93ec
#
_entry.id   d2da7a15f903365aa0680e55864d93ec
#
_cell.length_a   1.000
_cell.length_b   1.000
_cell.length_c   1.000
_cell.angle_alpha   90.00
_cell.angle_beta   90.00
_cell.angle_gamma   90.00
#
_symmetry.space_group_name_H-M   'P 1'
#
loop_
_entity.id
_entity.type
_entity.pdbx_description
1 polymer ?
#
loop_
_entity_poly.entity_id
_entity_poly.type
_entity_poly.pdbx_seq_one_letter_code
_entity_poly.pdbx_strand_id
1 'polypeptide(L)'
;MWITLTCYAINTNAQANTQLSNLVSPTKINQNLLPNTDNIRDLGSGTKTWRNLYLWGSVHLGGATFLAGGSNTAVGYYVLSSNTTGFNNTAAGYEALYSNEIGRYNTAIGYGTLYSNETGDYNTASGSSSLRHNTTGHENTAIGYQALYNSNAFSNLVAVGDHSLYYLSSGIGRCTAVGSEAGYSNTTGGDNTYLGYHAGNTVTSGSSNTMIGYGTDANSGGLTNTTALGNFAITTASNQVRIGNSNVTSIGGYEPWTNLSDARFKKNVKENVPGLTFINQLHAVTYSMDVTKLRNFLDEDRQDETTAEGKTVSEKNPEAEALTQKGIQEKEKMIRTGFVAQEVEEVAKRIGYDFSGVDKPKNEHTPYGLRYSEFVVPLVKAVQELSKQNDDLKEENEELKSRLDKIEAIVFQSQSPLQHAELGMAAKLEQNIPNPFNGTTTINYYLPANKGNAYINFYTSSGALLKSVKVIDNSGTLTVKANELPSGVYQYALVVDAKVVDRKQMVQGK
;
A
#
# COMPACT_ATOMS: atom_id res chain seq x y z
N MET A 1 -93.21 8.90 26.85
CA MET A 1 -93.65 9.59 25.64
C MET A 1 -92.67 9.23 24.50
N TRP A 2 -93.13 8.25 23.75
CA TRP A 2 -92.29 7.71 22.61
C TRP A 2 -92.50 8.59 21.41
N ILE A 3 -91.49 9.22 20.93
CA ILE A 3 -91.55 9.90 19.61
C ILE A 3 -90.99 8.93 18.60
N THR A 4 -91.91 8.29 17.86
CA THR A 4 -91.63 7.53 16.67
C THR A 4 -91.26 8.53 15.56
N LEU A 5 -89.96 8.60 15.15
CA LEU A 5 -89.55 9.33 13.97
C LEU A 5 -89.80 8.44 12.75
N THR A 6 -90.97 8.61 12.13
CA THR A 6 -91.28 8.02 10.83
C THR A 6 -90.35 8.66 9.77
N CYS A 7 -89.44 7.85 9.30
CA CYS A 7 -88.61 8.22 8.18
C CYS A 7 -89.45 8.20 6.89
N TYR A 8 -89.99 9.33 6.46
CA TYR A 8 -90.57 9.46 5.12
C TYR A 8 -89.46 9.32 4.07
N ALA A 9 -89.63 8.33 3.21
CA ALA A 9 -88.86 8.20 1.99
C ALA A 9 -89.13 9.47 1.17
N ILE A 10 -88.24 10.38 1.20
CA ILE A 10 -88.23 11.56 0.35
C ILE A 10 -87.76 11.15 -1.01
N ASN A 11 -88.68 11.38 -1.95
CA ASN A 11 -88.62 11.12 -3.35
C ASN A 11 -87.33 11.67 -3.98
N THR A 12 -86.86 11.01 -4.99
CA THR A 12 -85.60 11.02 -5.70
C THR A 12 -85.17 12.35 -6.35
N ASN A 13 -85.57 13.51 -5.90
CA ASN A 13 -85.15 14.84 -6.35
C ASN A 13 -84.68 15.81 -5.25
N ALA A 14 -84.54 15.33 -4.02
CA ALA A 14 -83.83 16.13 -3.04
C ALA A 14 -82.35 16.14 -3.39
N GLN A 15 -81.85 17.29 -3.96
CA GLN A 15 -80.47 17.61 -3.89
C GLN A 15 -79.99 17.34 -2.47
N ALA A 16 -79.21 16.31 -2.30
CA ALA A 16 -78.61 16.04 -1.00
C ALA A 16 -77.92 17.34 -0.57
N ASN A 17 -78.43 17.91 0.49
CA ASN A 17 -77.91 19.16 0.99
C ASN A 17 -76.42 18.92 1.32
N THR A 18 -75.56 19.45 0.48
CA THR A 18 -74.14 19.19 0.46
C THR A 18 -73.38 19.84 1.59
N GLN A 19 -74.08 20.38 2.60
CA GLN A 19 -73.46 21.03 3.74
C GLN A 19 -73.65 20.20 5.01
N LEU A 20 -72.66 19.38 5.34
CA LEU A 20 -72.47 18.77 6.69
C LEU A 20 -72.44 19.82 7.81
N SER A 21 -72.36 21.12 7.48
CA SER A 21 -72.46 22.27 8.40
C SER A 21 -73.80 22.44 9.10
N ASN A 22 -74.84 21.79 8.61
CA ASN A 22 -76.16 21.85 9.23
C ASN A 22 -76.43 20.74 10.25
N LEU A 23 -75.51 19.89 10.59
CA LEU A 23 -75.67 18.94 11.69
C LEU A 23 -75.41 19.64 13.03
N VAL A 24 -76.41 20.19 13.57
CA VAL A 24 -76.45 20.83 14.91
C VAL A 24 -76.60 19.74 15.99
N SER A 25 -75.46 19.47 16.69
CA SER A 25 -75.34 18.63 17.87
C SER A 25 -75.30 17.09 17.66
N PRO A 26 -74.69 16.28 18.55
CA PRO A 26 -73.83 15.13 18.21
C PRO A 26 -74.64 13.98 17.62
N THR A 27 -74.82 14.08 16.33
CA THR A 27 -75.39 12.99 15.54
C THR A 27 -74.20 12.07 15.15
N LYS A 28 -74.18 10.91 15.81
CA LYS A 28 -73.38 9.80 15.40
C LYS A 28 -73.89 9.33 14.04
N ILE A 29 -73.09 9.51 12.98
CA ILE A 29 -73.38 8.86 11.71
C ILE A 29 -72.89 7.41 11.83
N ASN A 30 -73.83 6.48 12.07
CA ASN A 30 -73.55 5.05 12.22
C ASN A 30 -73.58 4.30 10.87
N GLN A 31 -73.46 5.00 9.74
CA GLN A 31 -73.50 4.43 8.39
C GLN A 31 -72.37 4.98 7.57
N ASN A 32 -71.90 4.19 6.62
CA ASN A 32 -70.91 4.63 5.68
C ASN A 32 -71.46 5.80 4.83
N LEU A 33 -70.70 6.89 4.77
CA LEU A 33 -71.02 7.97 3.82
C LEU A 33 -70.58 7.50 2.43
N LEU A 34 -71.49 6.87 1.70
CA LEU A 34 -71.16 6.39 0.35
C LEU A 34 -71.63 7.44 -0.67
N PRO A 35 -70.78 7.84 -1.64
CA PRO A 35 -71.25 8.64 -2.78
C PRO A 35 -72.20 7.78 -3.62
N ASN A 36 -73.23 8.41 -4.15
CA ASN A 36 -74.19 7.73 -5.02
C ASN A 36 -73.67 7.39 -6.40
N THR A 37 -72.54 7.91 -6.77
CA THR A 37 -71.78 7.66 -8.01
C THR A 37 -70.31 7.82 -7.77
N ASP A 38 -69.53 7.01 -8.42
CA ASP A 38 -68.07 7.02 -8.29
C ASP A 38 -67.47 8.34 -8.89
N ASN A 39 -66.41 8.85 -8.21
CA ASN A 39 -65.52 9.92 -8.64
C ASN A 39 -66.09 11.30 -8.94
N ILE A 40 -67.30 11.69 -8.36
CA ILE A 40 -67.91 13.01 -8.62
C ILE A 40 -68.22 13.82 -7.36
N ARG A 41 -67.70 13.46 -6.18
CA ARG A 41 -67.95 14.18 -4.95
C ARG A 41 -66.70 14.45 -4.15
N ASP A 42 -66.43 15.71 -3.88
CA ASP A 42 -65.33 16.17 -3.04
C ASP A 42 -65.74 16.37 -1.59
N LEU A 43 -64.80 16.07 -0.63
CA LEU A 43 -64.91 16.47 0.75
C LEU A 43 -64.23 17.85 0.93
N GLY A 44 -64.98 18.90 0.85
CA GLY A 44 -64.50 20.27 0.80
C GLY A 44 -64.64 20.90 -0.59
N SER A 45 -64.06 22.06 -0.81
CA SER A 45 -63.96 22.72 -2.12
C SER A 45 -62.67 23.52 -2.22
N GLY A 46 -62.34 24.00 -3.42
CA GLY A 46 -61.13 24.81 -3.65
C GLY A 46 -61.09 26.13 -2.85
N THR A 47 -62.25 26.55 -2.27
CA THR A 47 -62.36 27.75 -1.41
C THR A 47 -62.71 27.48 0.02
N LYS A 48 -63.13 26.24 0.37
CA LYS A 48 -63.50 25.81 1.73
C LYS A 48 -62.89 24.48 2.04
N THR A 49 -61.86 24.49 2.87
CA THR A 49 -61.09 23.33 3.30
C THR A 49 -61.41 23.00 4.75
N TRP A 50 -61.31 21.72 5.08
CA TRP A 50 -61.36 21.30 6.47
C TRP A 50 -60.05 21.67 7.17
N ARG A 51 -60.10 22.27 8.36
CA ARG A 51 -58.94 22.65 9.12
C ARG A 51 -58.17 21.40 9.63
N ASN A 52 -58.90 20.41 10.12
CA ASN A 52 -58.36 19.14 10.63
C ASN A 52 -59.32 18.00 10.29
N LEU A 53 -58.76 16.84 9.93
CA LEU A 53 -59.47 15.57 9.82
C LEU A 53 -58.89 14.62 10.87
N TYR A 54 -59.74 14.29 11.88
CA TYR A 54 -59.39 13.35 12.94
C TYR A 54 -59.98 11.99 12.61
N LEU A 55 -59.10 11.00 12.37
CA LEU A 55 -59.47 9.64 12.03
C LEU A 55 -58.87 8.67 13.03
N TRP A 56 -59.65 7.70 13.44
CA TRP A 56 -59.17 6.54 14.19
C TRP A 56 -59.02 5.36 13.24
N GLY A 57 -58.02 5.34 12.43
CA GLY A 57 -57.82 4.30 11.43
C GLY A 57 -57.13 4.83 10.18
N SER A 58 -57.32 4.15 9.06
CA SER A 58 -56.68 4.46 7.77
C SER A 58 -57.56 5.28 6.86
N VAL A 59 -56.94 6.13 6.01
CA VAL A 59 -57.57 6.75 4.86
C VAL A 59 -57.17 5.95 3.61
N HIS A 60 -58.17 5.45 2.91
CA HIS A 60 -57.95 4.73 1.63
C HIS A 60 -58.46 5.60 0.48
N LEU A 61 -57.61 5.87 -0.49
CA LEU A 61 -57.93 6.65 -1.70
C LEU A 61 -57.71 5.75 -2.93
N GLY A 62 -58.81 5.31 -3.55
CA GLY A 62 -58.73 4.49 -4.76
C GLY A 62 -57.90 3.24 -4.62
N GLY A 63 -57.94 2.55 -3.46
CA GLY A 63 -57.12 1.37 -3.17
C GLY A 63 -55.73 1.68 -2.57
N ALA A 64 -55.30 2.94 -2.56
CA ALA A 64 -54.06 3.36 -1.90
C ALA A 64 -54.32 3.67 -0.41
N THR A 65 -53.47 3.20 0.47
CA THR A 65 -53.46 3.58 1.88
C THR A 65 -52.71 4.90 2.03
N PHE A 66 -53.33 5.88 2.68
CA PHE A 66 -52.69 7.18 2.96
C PHE A 66 -52.25 7.29 4.44
N LEU A 67 -52.98 6.69 5.34
CA LEU A 67 -52.62 6.57 6.75
C LEU A 67 -53.02 5.17 7.23
N ALA A 68 -52.12 4.48 7.89
CA ALA A 68 -52.38 3.19 8.50
C ALA A 68 -52.68 3.35 10.01
N GLY A 69 -53.48 2.46 10.59
CA GLY A 69 -53.76 2.44 12.03
C GLY A 69 -52.52 2.14 12.89
N GLY A 70 -52.59 2.51 14.16
CA GLY A 70 -51.44 2.40 15.06
C GLY A 70 -50.40 3.49 14.81
N SER A 71 -49.15 3.29 15.21
CA SER A 71 -48.05 4.26 14.99
C SER A 71 -47.39 4.17 13.60
N ASN A 72 -48.04 3.51 12.64
CA ASN A 72 -47.50 3.35 11.29
C ASN A 72 -47.88 4.52 10.36
N THR A 73 -46.94 4.91 9.51
CA THR A 73 -47.22 5.84 8.40
C THR A 73 -47.14 5.06 7.08
N ALA A 74 -48.24 5.12 6.30
CA ALA A 74 -48.34 4.38 5.04
C ALA A 74 -48.87 5.26 3.91
N VAL A 75 -48.22 5.26 2.76
CA VAL A 75 -48.61 5.99 1.55
C VAL A 75 -48.39 5.13 0.31
N GLY A 76 -49.42 4.71 -0.37
CA GLY A 76 -49.33 3.95 -1.62
C GLY A 76 -50.32 2.77 -1.69
N TYR A 77 -50.30 2.06 -2.83
CA TYR A 77 -51.07 0.84 -3.02
C TYR A 77 -50.40 -0.35 -2.39
N TYR A 78 -51.17 -1.21 -1.72
CA TYR A 78 -50.74 -2.46 -1.07
C TYR A 78 -49.62 -2.27 -0.02
N VAL A 79 -49.52 -1.05 0.53
CA VAL A 79 -48.56 -0.75 1.60
C VAL A 79 -48.99 -1.40 2.90
N LEU A 80 -48.09 -2.09 3.63
CA LEU A 80 -48.40 -2.76 4.91
C LEU A 80 -49.61 -3.68 4.85
N SER A 81 -49.89 -4.33 3.70
CA SER A 81 -51.11 -5.08 3.47
C SER A 81 -51.31 -6.26 4.43
N SER A 82 -50.23 -6.90 4.85
CA SER A 82 -50.26 -8.04 5.78
C SER A 82 -50.00 -7.66 7.24
N ASN A 83 -49.87 -6.36 7.54
CA ASN A 83 -49.47 -5.94 8.89
C ASN A 83 -50.54 -6.28 9.94
N THR A 84 -50.16 -7.05 10.93
CA THR A 84 -51.05 -7.49 12.02
C THR A 84 -50.78 -6.71 13.30
N THR A 85 -49.58 -6.78 13.84
CA THR A 85 -49.18 -6.14 15.10
C THR A 85 -47.95 -5.28 15.01
N GLY A 86 -47.32 -5.17 13.80
CA GLY A 86 -46.20 -4.29 13.57
C GLY A 86 -46.54 -2.82 13.77
N PHE A 87 -45.62 -2.06 14.35
CA PHE A 87 -45.84 -0.66 14.69
C PHE A 87 -44.60 0.19 14.46
N ASN A 88 -44.76 1.53 14.43
CA ASN A 88 -43.69 2.50 14.17
C ASN A 88 -42.99 2.28 12.83
N ASN A 89 -43.67 1.75 11.84
CA ASN A 89 -43.13 1.62 10.48
C ASN A 89 -43.52 2.85 9.64
N THR A 90 -42.60 3.29 8.79
CA THR A 90 -42.85 4.30 7.76
C THR A 90 -42.72 3.64 6.41
N ALA A 91 -43.78 3.58 5.63
CA ALA A 91 -43.80 2.93 4.34
C ALA A 91 -44.41 3.84 3.25
N ALA A 92 -43.71 4.09 2.17
CA ALA A 92 -44.16 4.91 1.05
C ALA A 92 -43.76 4.28 -0.30
N GLY A 93 -44.76 3.91 -1.09
CA GLY A 93 -44.52 3.30 -2.41
C GLY A 93 -45.50 2.16 -2.69
N TYR A 94 -45.58 1.68 -3.90
CA TYR A 94 -46.34 0.49 -4.27
C TYR A 94 -45.70 -0.75 -3.62
N GLU A 95 -46.53 -1.55 -2.86
CA GLU A 95 -46.08 -2.76 -2.17
C GLU A 95 -44.94 -2.57 -1.15
N ALA A 96 -44.73 -1.37 -0.63
CA ALA A 96 -43.76 -1.15 0.46
C ALA A 96 -44.23 -1.87 1.73
N LEU A 97 -43.34 -2.70 2.35
CA LEU A 97 -43.64 -3.53 3.51
C LEU A 97 -44.90 -4.40 3.33
N TYR A 98 -45.10 -4.93 2.10
CA TYR A 98 -46.31 -5.70 1.76
C TYR A 98 -46.59 -6.85 2.70
N SER A 99 -45.60 -7.69 2.99
CA SER A 99 -45.71 -8.91 3.81
C SER A 99 -45.45 -8.69 5.29
N ASN A 100 -45.22 -7.44 5.74
CA ASN A 100 -44.88 -7.18 7.13
C ASN A 100 -46.02 -7.65 8.05
N GLU A 101 -45.76 -8.59 8.93
CA GLU A 101 -46.74 -9.08 9.88
C GLU A 101 -46.59 -8.43 11.25
N ILE A 102 -45.38 -8.56 11.84
CA ILE A 102 -45.13 -8.10 13.23
C ILE A 102 -43.87 -7.17 13.28
N GLY A 103 -43.14 -6.98 12.18
CA GLY A 103 -41.94 -6.14 12.11
C GLY A 103 -42.20 -4.69 12.51
N ARG A 104 -41.24 -4.08 13.20
CA ARG A 104 -41.35 -2.76 13.83
C ARG A 104 -40.18 -1.86 13.48
N TYR A 105 -40.43 -0.54 13.60
CA TYR A 105 -39.38 0.48 13.41
C TYR A 105 -38.71 0.41 12.05
N ASN A 106 -39.40 -0.06 11.03
CA ASN A 106 -38.87 -0.13 9.67
C ASN A 106 -39.20 1.14 8.87
N THR A 107 -38.28 1.62 8.06
CA THR A 107 -38.51 2.68 7.08
C THR A 107 -38.34 2.10 5.66
N ALA A 108 -39.41 2.13 4.88
CA ALA A 108 -39.44 1.59 3.51
C ALA A 108 -39.96 2.63 2.53
N ILE A 109 -39.13 3.14 1.65
CA ILE A 109 -39.46 4.16 0.67
C ILE A 109 -39.09 3.68 -0.75
N GLY A 110 -40.09 3.42 -1.58
CA GLY A 110 -39.91 2.93 -2.95
C GLY A 110 -40.81 1.77 -3.31
N TYR A 111 -40.85 1.42 -4.59
CA TYR A 111 -41.58 0.28 -5.13
C TYR A 111 -41.03 -1.03 -4.57
N GLY A 112 -41.86 -1.88 -3.97
CA GLY A 112 -41.48 -3.20 -3.45
C GLY A 112 -40.34 -3.21 -2.43
N THR A 113 -40.12 -2.10 -1.74
CA THR A 113 -39.11 -1.95 -0.70
C THR A 113 -39.49 -2.74 0.52
N LEU A 114 -38.59 -3.59 1.07
CA LEU A 114 -38.88 -4.50 2.19
C LEU A 114 -40.17 -5.34 1.96
N TYR A 115 -40.40 -5.74 0.69
CA TYR A 115 -41.62 -6.43 0.26
C TYR A 115 -41.91 -7.69 1.09
N SER A 116 -40.89 -8.53 1.30
CA SER A 116 -41.04 -9.83 1.99
C SER A 116 -40.78 -9.75 3.49
N ASN A 117 -40.60 -8.57 4.08
CA ASN A 117 -40.34 -8.46 5.51
C ASN A 117 -41.51 -8.99 6.32
N GLU A 118 -41.32 -10.02 7.10
CA GLU A 118 -42.34 -10.60 7.97
C GLU A 118 -42.20 -10.11 9.41
N THR A 119 -41.00 -10.31 9.97
CA THR A 119 -40.68 -10.06 11.38
C THR A 119 -39.49 -9.14 11.62
N GLY A 120 -38.77 -8.75 10.56
CA GLY A 120 -37.57 -7.92 10.67
C GLY A 120 -37.85 -6.54 11.27
N ASP A 121 -37.02 -6.12 12.20
CA ASP A 121 -37.14 -4.84 12.92
C ASP A 121 -35.99 -3.88 12.54
N TYR A 122 -36.18 -2.58 12.72
CA TYR A 122 -35.15 -1.54 12.61
C TYR A 122 -34.44 -1.45 11.25
N ASN A 123 -35.10 -1.88 10.17
CA ASN A 123 -34.52 -1.76 8.84
C ASN A 123 -34.85 -0.40 8.22
N THR A 124 -33.86 0.21 7.58
CA THR A 124 -34.04 1.42 6.76
C THR A 124 -33.75 1.08 5.31
N ALA A 125 -34.76 1.13 4.47
CA ALA A 125 -34.64 0.86 3.05
C ALA A 125 -35.25 1.99 2.22
N SER A 126 -34.47 2.52 1.27
CA SER A 126 -34.91 3.58 0.35
C SER A 126 -34.39 3.31 -1.05
N GLY A 127 -35.32 3.11 -1.97
CA GLY A 127 -35.02 2.75 -3.36
C GLY A 127 -35.91 1.62 -3.84
N SER A 128 -36.19 1.55 -5.14
CA SER A 128 -37.02 0.48 -5.68
C SER A 128 -36.38 -0.87 -5.41
N SER A 129 -37.14 -1.81 -4.83
CA SER A 129 -36.72 -3.17 -4.50
C SER A 129 -35.53 -3.29 -3.55
N SER A 130 -35.20 -2.27 -2.77
CA SER A 130 -34.20 -2.37 -1.73
C SER A 130 -34.70 -3.29 -0.60
N LEU A 131 -33.83 -4.19 -0.08
CA LEU A 131 -34.18 -5.24 0.91
C LEU A 131 -35.45 -6.05 0.55
N ARG A 132 -35.68 -6.27 -0.76
CA ARG A 132 -36.92 -6.87 -1.24
C ARG A 132 -37.25 -8.22 -0.59
N HIS A 133 -36.24 -9.09 -0.45
CA HIS A 133 -36.40 -10.46 0.04
C HIS A 133 -36.07 -10.62 1.53
N ASN A 134 -35.86 -9.54 2.27
CA ASN A 134 -35.67 -9.63 3.73
C ASN A 134 -36.92 -10.20 4.39
N THR A 135 -36.81 -11.27 5.14
CA THR A 135 -37.91 -11.85 5.89
C THR A 135 -37.80 -11.56 7.38
N THR A 136 -36.65 -11.82 7.98
CA THR A 136 -36.41 -11.76 9.43
C THR A 136 -35.20 -10.91 9.83
N GLY A 137 -34.41 -10.43 8.89
CA GLY A 137 -33.21 -9.62 9.16
C GLY A 137 -33.54 -8.27 9.79
N HIS A 138 -32.68 -7.81 10.71
CA HIS A 138 -32.86 -6.55 11.45
C HIS A 138 -31.64 -5.66 11.41
N GLU A 139 -31.87 -4.36 11.69
CA GLU A 139 -30.77 -3.37 11.76
C GLU A 139 -30.00 -3.21 10.45
N ASN A 140 -30.71 -3.37 9.31
CA ASN A 140 -30.12 -3.20 7.99
C ASN A 140 -30.41 -1.80 7.44
N THR A 141 -29.43 -1.23 6.74
CA THR A 141 -29.58 0.00 5.97
C THR A 141 -29.34 -0.30 4.50
N ALA A 142 -30.35 -0.09 3.66
CA ALA A 142 -30.26 -0.29 2.21
C ALA A 142 -30.78 0.96 1.47
N ILE A 143 -29.90 1.68 0.81
CA ILE A 143 -30.24 2.89 0.06
C ILE A 143 -29.74 2.75 -1.37
N GLY A 144 -30.65 2.68 -2.31
CA GLY A 144 -30.35 2.51 -3.74
C GLY A 144 -31.28 1.50 -4.39
N TYR A 145 -31.33 1.52 -5.72
CA TYR A 145 -32.07 0.54 -6.49
C TYR A 145 -31.49 -0.86 -6.23
N GLN A 146 -32.32 -1.80 -5.78
CA GLN A 146 -31.97 -3.19 -5.47
C GLN A 146 -30.76 -3.37 -4.50
N ALA A 147 -30.47 -2.38 -3.66
CA ALA A 147 -29.52 -2.56 -2.56
C ALA A 147 -29.99 -3.67 -1.61
N LEU A 148 -29.13 -4.67 -1.28
CA LEU A 148 -29.47 -5.85 -0.47
C LEU A 148 -30.67 -6.65 -0.99
N TYR A 149 -30.84 -6.73 -2.31
CA TYR A 149 -32.03 -7.32 -2.94
C TYR A 149 -32.31 -8.76 -2.46
N ASN A 150 -31.30 -9.62 -2.43
CA ASN A 150 -31.41 -11.04 -2.07
C ASN A 150 -31.19 -11.35 -0.59
N SER A 151 -30.96 -10.33 0.25
CA SER A 151 -30.72 -10.53 1.67
C SER A 151 -32.00 -11.00 2.38
N ASN A 152 -32.00 -12.24 2.89
CA ASN A 152 -33.20 -12.83 3.47
C ASN A 152 -33.30 -12.65 5.00
N ALA A 153 -32.25 -13.04 5.74
CA ALA A 153 -32.32 -13.10 7.21
C ALA A 153 -31.10 -12.47 7.90
N PHE A 154 -30.34 -11.64 7.19
CA PHE A 154 -29.13 -11.01 7.73
C PHE A 154 -29.45 -9.73 8.47
N SER A 155 -28.56 -9.42 9.43
CA SER A 155 -28.65 -8.23 10.25
C SER A 155 -27.36 -7.45 10.25
N ASN A 156 -27.45 -6.17 10.63
CA ASN A 156 -26.28 -5.29 10.73
C ASN A 156 -25.56 -5.05 9.40
N LEU A 157 -26.33 -4.94 8.32
CA LEU A 157 -25.81 -4.66 6.98
C LEU A 157 -25.98 -3.19 6.64
N VAL A 158 -24.99 -2.63 5.95
CA VAL A 158 -25.09 -1.30 5.34
C VAL A 158 -24.78 -1.42 3.85
N ALA A 159 -25.76 -1.07 3.02
CA ALA A 159 -25.61 -1.03 1.57
C ALA A 159 -26.16 0.29 1.03
N VAL A 160 -25.29 1.12 0.48
CA VAL A 160 -25.64 2.41 -0.10
C VAL A 160 -25.10 2.50 -1.52
N GLY A 161 -25.97 2.48 -2.48
CA GLY A 161 -25.65 2.49 -3.91
C GLY A 161 -26.53 1.52 -4.70
N ASP A 162 -26.60 1.76 -6.00
CA ASP A 162 -27.28 0.87 -6.93
C ASP A 162 -26.66 -0.53 -6.89
N HIS A 163 -27.48 -1.58 -6.72
CA HIS A 163 -27.05 -2.98 -6.63
C HIS A 163 -25.95 -3.28 -5.57
N SER A 164 -25.77 -2.45 -4.55
CA SER A 164 -24.80 -2.74 -3.49
C SER A 164 -25.22 -4.00 -2.69
N LEU A 165 -24.29 -4.95 -2.49
CA LEU A 165 -24.51 -6.27 -1.86
C LEU A 165 -25.72 -7.05 -2.43
N TYR A 166 -25.90 -6.96 -3.74
CA TYR A 166 -27.09 -7.49 -4.43
C TYR A 166 -27.30 -9.00 -4.21
N TYR A 167 -26.25 -9.83 -4.31
CA TYR A 167 -26.33 -11.29 -4.21
C TYR A 167 -26.15 -11.85 -2.80
N LEU A 168 -26.02 -11.02 -1.77
CA LEU A 168 -25.83 -11.54 -0.42
C LEU A 168 -27.06 -12.31 0.04
N SER A 169 -26.95 -13.64 0.10
CA SER A 169 -28.09 -14.54 0.36
C SER A 169 -27.88 -15.53 1.50
N SER A 170 -26.64 -15.76 1.95
CA SER A 170 -26.28 -16.65 3.05
C SER A 170 -24.96 -16.21 3.72
N GLY A 171 -24.65 -16.73 4.91
CA GLY A 171 -23.38 -16.44 5.60
C GLY A 171 -23.52 -15.66 6.92
N ILE A 172 -22.49 -14.89 7.29
CA ILE A 172 -22.40 -14.21 8.60
C ILE A 172 -23.07 -12.82 8.59
N GLY A 173 -23.15 -12.15 7.43
CA GLY A 173 -23.60 -10.76 7.35
C GLY A 173 -22.55 -9.75 7.83
N ARG A 174 -22.98 -8.65 8.44
CA ARG A 174 -22.15 -7.56 8.98
C ARG A 174 -21.22 -6.92 7.94
N CYS A 175 -21.71 -6.80 6.71
CA CYS A 175 -20.99 -6.14 5.63
C CYS A 175 -21.38 -4.67 5.52
N THR A 176 -20.44 -3.83 5.14
CA THR A 176 -20.66 -2.43 4.78
C THR A 176 -20.25 -2.23 3.33
N ALA A 177 -21.18 -1.80 2.49
CA ALA A 177 -20.93 -1.49 1.09
C ALA A 177 -21.48 -0.11 0.74
N VAL A 178 -20.61 0.78 0.26
CA VAL A 178 -21.00 2.12 -0.15
C VAL A 178 -20.41 2.40 -1.54
N GLY A 179 -21.27 2.52 -2.52
CA GLY A 179 -20.94 2.70 -3.94
C GLY A 179 -21.86 1.84 -4.80
N SER A 180 -22.09 2.26 -6.05
CA SER A 180 -22.82 1.42 -7.00
C SER A 180 -22.04 0.12 -7.22
N GLU A 181 -22.76 -1.01 -7.15
CA GLU A 181 -22.23 -2.37 -7.27
C GLU A 181 -21.09 -2.74 -6.27
N ALA A 182 -20.98 -1.99 -5.16
CA ALA A 182 -20.06 -2.36 -4.10
C ALA A 182 -20.46 -3.70 -3.46
N GLY A 183 -19.56 -4.70 -3.48
CA GLY A 183 -19.81 -6.05 -3.00
C GLY A 183 -20.87 -6.81 -3.79
N TYR A 184 -21.10 -6.46 -5.06
CA TYR A 184 -22.18 -6.99 -5.89
C TYR A 184 -22.25 -8.51 -5.90
N SER A 185 -21.13 -9.19 -6.13
CA SER A 185 -21.04 -10.66 -6.24
C SER A 185 -20.97 -11.38 -4.89
N ASN A 186 -20.93 -10.65 -3.76
CA ASN A 186 -20.82 -11.27 -2.46
C ASN A 186 -22.09 -12.09 -2.14
N THR A 187 -21.95 -13.41 -2.03
CA THR A 187 -23.04 -14.34 -1.75
C THR A 187 -23.07 -14.80 -0.29
N THR A 188 -21.90 -15.08 0.30
CA THR A 188 -21.78 -15.69 1.63
C THR A 188 -20.73 -15.05 2.53
N GLY A 189 -19.87 -14.18 1.98
CA GLY A 189 -18.80 -13.52 2.73
C GLY A 189 -19.33 -12.55 3.78
N GLY A 190 -18.82 -12.61 5.01
CA GLY A 190 -19.16 -11.73 6.10
C GLY A 190 -18.03 -10.80 6.53
N ASP A 191 -18.36 -9.80 7.34
CA ASP A 191 -17.40 -8.85 7.91
C ASP A 191 -16.58 -8.07 6.87
N ASN A 192 -17.17 -7.85 5.67
CA ASN A 192 -16.50 -7.15 4.59
C ASN A 192 -16.85 -5.66 4.58
N THR A 193 -15.87 -4.83 4.21
CA THR A 193 -16.05 -3.40 3.98
C THR A 193 -15.69 -3.07 2.53
N TYR A 194 -16.66 -2.60 1.77
CA TYR A 194 -16.51 -2.17 0.38
C TYR A 194 -16.88 -0.69 0.26
N LEU A 195 -15.95 0.16 -0.12
CA LEU A 195 -16.18 1.59 -0.30
C LEU A 195 -15.64 2.06 -1.64
N GLY A 196 -16.53 2.30 -2.57
CA GLY A 196 -16.22 2.74 -3.94
C GLY A 196 -17.07 2.00 -4.97
N TYR A 197 -17.18 2.59 -6.16
CA TYR A 197 -17.82 1.92 -7.30
C TYR A 197 -17.09 0.62 -7.62
N HIS A 198 -17.82 -0.49 -7.77
CA HIS A 198 -17.30 -1.85 -8.01
C HIS A 198 -16.27 -2.34 -6.98
N ALA A 199 -16.20 -1.75 -5.80
CA ALA A 199 -15.31 -2.26 -4.75
C ALA A 199 -15.73 -3.66 -4.31
N GLY A 200 -14.83 -4.65 -4.35
CA GLY A 200 -15.09 -6.03 -3.96
C GLY A 200 -16.00 -6.80 -4.92
N ASN A 201 -16.02 -6.43 -6.18
CA ASN A 201 -16.94 -7.01 -7.17
C ASN A 201 -16.69 -8.50 -7.45
N THR A 202 -15.46 -8.99 -7.30
CA THR A 202 -15.10 -10.42 -7.47
C THR A 202 -15.36 -11.25 -6.20
N VAL A 203 -15.42 -10.61 -5.02
CA VAL A 203 -15.55 -11.34 -3.75
C VAL A 203 -16.91 -12.02 -3.66
N THR A 204 -16.92 -13.34 -3.56
CA THR A 204 -18.14 -14.16 -3.46
C THR A 204 -18.37 -14.74 -2.06
N SER A 205 -17.33 -15.36 -1.48
CA SER A 205 -17.39 -16.04 -0.18
C SER A 205 -16.32 -15.62 0.80
N GLY A 206 -15.37 -14.80 0.36
CA GLY A 206 -14.31 -14.25 1.22
C GLY A 206 -14.85 -13.36 2.33
N SER A 207 -14.23 -13.42 3.50
CA SER A 207 -14.65 -12.68 4.69
C SER A 207 -13.54 -11.80 5.26
N SER A 208 -13.91 -10.79 6.06
CA SER A 208 -12.96 -9.89 6.74
C SER A 208 -12.10 -9.10 5.75
N ASN A 209 -12.63 -8.74 4.59
CA ASN A 209 -11.93 -7.96 3.59
C ASN A 209 -12.28 -6.47 3.70
N THR A 210 -11.29 -5.61 3.47
CA THR A 210 -11.44 -4.16 3.41
C THR A 210 -10.98 -3.66 2.04
N MET A 211 -11.91 -3.17 1.23
CA MET A 211 -11.65 -2.69 -0.14
C MET A 211 -12.15 -1.27 -0.28
N ILE A 212 -11.22 -0.32 -0.40
CA ILE A 212 -11.51 1.11 -0.42
C ILE A 212 -10.90 1.77 -1.65
N GLY A 213 -11.76 2.19 -2.56
CA GLY A 213 -11.40 2.84 -3.82
C GLY A 213 -12.21 2.28 -4.98
N TYR A 214 -12.22 3.00 -6.09
CA TYR A 214 -12.83 2.54 -7.34
C TYR A 214 -12.17 1.26 -7.83
N GLY A 215 -12.94 0.20 -8.11
CA GLY A 215 -12.44 -1.06 -8.65
C GLY A 215 -11.43 -1.80 -7.76
N THR A 216 -11.36 -1.47 -6.46
CA THR A 216 -10.55 -2.25 -5.52
C THR A 216 -11.10 -3.65 -5.36
N ASP A 217 -10.27 -4.68 -5.46
CA ASP A 217 -10.80 -6.04 -5.50
C ASP A 217 -9.80 -7.11 -4.99
N ALA A 218 -10.28 -8.33 -4.98
CA ALA A 218 -9.49 -9.55 -4.86
C ALA A 218 -9.48 -10.29 -6.20
N ASN A 219 -8.37 -10.91 -6.57
CA ASN A 219 -8.33 -11.69 -7.81
C ASN A 219 -9.08 -13.03 -7.73
N SER A 220 -9.61 -13.38 -6.57
CA SER A 220 -10.40 -14.59 -6.34
C SER A 220 -11.47 -14.35 -5.28
N GLY A 221 -12.67 -14.83 -5.51
CA GLY A 221 -13.84 -14.62 -4.69
C GLY A 221 -13.77 -15.18 -3.26
N GLY A 222 -12.87 -16.09 -2.97
CA GLY A 222 -12.72 -16.75 -1.67
C GLY A 222 -11.61 -16.18 -0.78
N LEU A 223 -10.89 -15.13 -1.18
CA LEU A 223 -9.82 -14.56 -0.36
C LEU A 223 -10.38 -13.90 0.91
N THR A 224 -9.67 -14.11 2.03
CA THR A 224 -10.08 -13.62 3.35
C THR A 224 -8.98 -12.79 3.99
N ASN A 225 -9.40 -11.85 4.89
CA ASN A 225 -8.49 -10.99 5.63
C ASN A 225 -7.54 -10.22 4.70
N THR A 226 -8.11 -9.62 3.65
CA THR A 226 -7.35 -8.80 2.72
C THR A 226 -7.71 -7.32 2.84
N THR A 227 -6.75 -6.46 2.59
CA THR A 227 -6.99 -5.02 2.50
C THR A 227 -6.47 -4.50 1.16
N ALA A 228 -7.35 -3.95 0.34
CA ALA A 228 -7.03 -3.23 -0.89
C ALA A 228 -7.39 -1.76 -0.73
N LEU A 229 -6.43 -0.87 -0.88
CA LEU A 229 -6.63 0.56 -0.71
C LEU A 229 -6.12 1.34 -1.93
N GLY A 230 -6.98 2.11 -2.54
CA GLY A 230 -6.67 2.94 -3.71
C GLY A 230 -7.23 2.37 -5.01
N ASN A 231 -7.33 3.22 -6.02
CA ASN A 231 -7.90 2.88 -7.33
C ASN A 231 -7.28 1.60 -7.92
N PHE A 232 -8.10 0.60 -8.27
CA PHE A 232 -7.69 -0.70 -8.81
C PHE A 232 -6.58 -1.40 -8.01
N ALA A 233 -6.54 -1.24 -6.70
CA ALA A 233 -5.68 -2.06 -5.86
C ALA A 233 -6.27 -3.47 -5.78
N ILE A 234 -5.49 -4.50 -6.18
CA ILE A 234 -5.96 -5.89 -6.24
C ILE A 234 -5.13 -6.78 -5.31
N THR A 235 -5.78 -7.44 -4.36
CA THR A 235 -5.14 -8.47 -3.53
C THR A 235 -5.14 -9.82 -4.24
N THR A 236 -4.05 -10.57 -4.10
CA THR A 236 -3.82 -11.82 -4.82
C THR A 236 -3.74 -13.05 -3.90
N ALA A 237 -3.78 -12.84 -2.60
CA ALA A 237 -3.75 -13.90 -1.61
C ALA A 237 -4.41 -13.45 -0.30
N SER A 238 -4.97 -14.38 0.48
CA SER A 238 -5.45 -14.11 1.83
C SER A 238 -4.34 -13.57 2.76
N ASN A 239 -4.72 -12.80 3.77
CA ASN A 239 -3.81 -12.15 4.73
C ASN A 239 -2.83 -11.19 4.04
N GLN A 240 -3.29 -10.43 3.06
CA GLN A 240 -2.49 -9.48 2.30
C GLN A 240 -3.06 -8.06 2.41
N VAL A 241 -2.16 -7.08 2.54
CA VAL A 241 -2.48 -5.66 2.39
C VAL A 241 -1.83 -5.15 1.10
N ARG A 242 -2.62 -4.50 0.25
CA ARG A 242 -2.18 -3.86 -0.99
C ARG A 242 -2.59 -2.39 -0.99
N ILE A 243 -1.63 -1.50 -1.20
CA ILE A 243 -1.88 -0.07 -1.30
C ILE A 243 -1.51 0.39 -2.71
N GLY A 244 -2.51 0.86 -3.45
CA GLY A 244 -2.38 1.30 -4.83
C GLY A 244 -2.24 0.15 -5.84
N ASN A 245 -2.27 0.53 -7.09
CA ASN A 245 -2.09 -0.33 -8.26
C ASN A 245 -0.66 -0.21 -8.83
N SER A 246 -0.40 -0.86 -9.97
CA SER A 246 0.90 -0.83 -10.65
C SER A 246 1.34 0.57 -11.10
N ASN A 247 0.44 1.57 -11.17
CA ASN A 247 0.78 2.94 -11.57
C ASN A 247 1.33 3.80 -10.43
N VAL A 248 1.17 3.39 -9.17
CA VAL A 248 1.69 4.15 -8.01
C VAL A 248 3.20 4.26 -8.07
N THR A 249 3.73 5.47 -8.03
CA THR A 249 5.17 5.75 -8.14
C THR A 249 5.87 5.88 -6.80
N SER A 250 5.14 6.24 -5.74
CA SER A 250 5.68 6.30 -4.38
C SER A 250 4.60 6.02 -3.34
N ILE A 251 4.99 5.35 -2.27
CA ILE A 251 4.19 5.19 -1.05
C ILE A 251 5.04 5.77 0.07
N GLY A 252 4.54 6.80 0.74
CA GLY A 252 5.32 7.54 1.74
C GLY A 252 4.46 8.02 2.90
N GLY A 253 5.13 8.38 3.97
CA GLY A 253 4.57 9.00 5.17
C GLY A 253 5.63 9.87 5.83
N TYR A 254 5.25 10.69 6.81
CA TYR A 254 6.18 11.52 7.56
C TYR A 254 6.99 10.73 8.59
N GLU A 255 6.53 9.52 8.95
CA GLU A 255 7.19 8.63 9.90
C GLU A 255 7.44 7.26 9.28
N PRO A 256 8.53 6.58 9.69
CA PRO A 256 8.86 5.25 9.19
C PRO A 256 7.89 4.17 9.71
N TRP A 257 7.76 3.09 8.96
CA TRP A 257 7.03 1.90 9.40
C TRP A 257 7.75 1.25 10.58
N THR A 258 7.00 0.95 11.66
CA THR A 258 7.51 0.26 12.83
C THR A 258 7.15 -1.22 12.78
N ASN A 259 8.16 -2.11 12.83
CA ASN A 259 7.98 -3.54 12.97
C ASN A 259 8.09 -3.93 14.46
N LEU A 260 7.15 -4.73 14.95
CA LEU A 260 7.21 -5.27 16.30
C LEU A 260 8.45 -6.17 16.46
N SER A 261 9.29 -5.92 17.48
CA SER A 261 10.54 -6.64 17.71
C SER A 261 10.82 -6.90 19.20
N ASP A 262 9.77 -7.03 20.00
CA ASP A 262 9.86 -7.27 21.44
C ASP A 262 10.30 -8.71 21.73
N ALA A 263 11.34 -8.86 22.55
CA ALA A 263 11.90 -10.15 22.96
C ALA A 263 10.88 -11.09 23.62
N ARG A 264 9.88 -10.53 24.30
CA ARG A 264 8.81 -11.31 24.98
C ARG A 264 8.00 -12.18 24.02
N PHE A 265 7.96 -11.81 22.74
CA PHE A 265 7.21 -12.51 21.70
C PHE A 265 8.09 -13.31 20.73
N LYS A 266 9.43 -13.29 20.94
CA LYS A 266 10.38 -14.06 20.11
C LYS A 266 10.62 -15.43 20.74
N LYS A 267 10.50 -16.48 19.94
CA LYS A 267 10.79 -17.87 20.32
C LYS A 267 11.88 -18.43 19.43
N ASN A 268 12.63 -19.43 19.95
CA ASN A 268 13.66 -20.15 19.19
C ASN A 268 14.73 -19.23 18.58
N VAL A 269 15.17 -18.23 19.32
CA VAL A 269 16.22 -17.30 18.90
C VAL A 269 17.51 -18.07 18.66
N LYS A 270 18.11 -17.92 17.47
CA LYS A 270 19.36 -18.58 17.05
C LYS A 270 20.29 -17.56 16.42
N GLU A 271 21.58 -17.71 16.63
CA GLU A 271 22.64 -16.88 16.06
C GLU A 271 23.18 -17.48 14.74
N ASN A 272 22.29 -17.83 13.82
CA ASN A 272 22.61 -18.51 12.58
C ASN A 272 22.40 -17.66 11.33
N VAL A 273 22.38 -16.33 11.46
CA VAL A 273 22.27 -15.43 10.32
C VAL A 273 23.61 -15.37 9.60
N PRO A 274 23.70 -15.76 8.30
CA PRO A 274 24.92 -15.65 7.54
C PRO A 274 25.18 -14.18 7.17
N GLY A 275 26.44 -13.75 7.29
CA GLY A 275 26.91 -12.44 6.88
C GLY A 275 27.48 -12.45 5.47
N LEU A 276 28.83 -12.45 5.37
CA LEU A 276 29.55 -12.40 4.09
C LEU A 276 29.21 -13.55 3.16
N THR A 277 28.96 -14.74 3.70
CA THR A 277 28.60 -15.92 2.91
C THR A 277 27.31 -15.72 2.11
N PHE A 278 26.37 -14.93 2.62
CA PHE A 278 25.15 -14.59 1.91
C PHE A 278 25.34 -13.35 1.02
N ILE A 279 25.80 -12.26 1.61
CA ILE A 279 25.83 -10.94 0.94
C ILE A 279 26.74 -10.95 -0.30
N ASN A 280 27.89 -11.62 -0.26
CA ASN A 280 28.83 -11.69 -1.39
C ASN A 280 28.32 -12.48 -2.60
N GLN A 281 27.25 -13.25 -2.44
CA GLN A 281 26.65 -14.02 -3.53
C GLN A 281 25.44 -13.33 -4.18
N LEU A 282 25.00 -12.21 -3.61
CA LEU A 282 23.88 -11.46 -4.16
C LEU A 282 24.33 -10.64 -5.37
N HIS A 283 23.54 -10.71 -6.44
CA HIS A 283 23.81 -9.99 -7.67
C HIS A 283 22.94 -8.71 -7.72
N ALA A 284 23.58 -7.57 -7.48
CA ALA A 284 22.92 -6.27 -7.57
C ALA A 284 22.79 -5.84 -9.05
N VAL A 285 21.59 -5.44 -9.45
CA VAL A 285 21.26 -5.08 -10.83
C VAL A 285 20.54 -3.74 -10.90
N THR A 286 20.58 -3.12 -12.07
CA THR A 286 19.67 -2.05 -12.45
C THR A 286 18.66 -2.58 -13.45
N TYR A 287 17.40 -2.15 -13.33
CA TYR A 287 16.32 -2.61 -14.19
C TYR A 287 15.24 -1.55 -14.38
N SER A 288 14.44 -1.69 -15.40
CA SER A 288 13.13 -1.03 -15.51
C SER A 288 12.01 -2.06 -15.38
N MET A 289 10.85 -1.62 -14.91
CA MET A 289 9.68 -2.49 -14.77
C MET A 289 8.87 -2.49 -16.06
N ASP A 290 8.52 -3.66 -16.55
CA ASP A 290 7.47 -3.85 -17.56
C ASP A 290 6.11 -3.71 -16.85
N VAL A 291 5.63 -2.47 -16.76
CA VAL A 291 4.39 -2.15 -16.03
C VAL A 291 3.18 -2.73 -16.76
N THR A 292 3.21 -2.71 -18.07
CA THR A 292 2.12 -3.27 -18.91
C THR A 292 1.95 -4.77 -18.64
N LYS A 293 3.04 -5.53 -18.64
CA LYS A 293 3.01 -6.96 -18.35
C LYS A 293 2.59 -7.25 -16.91
N LEU A 294 3.03 -6.42 -15.97
CA LEU A 294 2.64 -6.55 -14.55
C LEU A 294 1.14 -6.31 -14.37
N ARG A 295 0.57 -5.29 -15.00
CA ARG A 295 -0.87 -4.99 -14.97
C ARG A 295 -1.70 -6.17 -15.48
N ASN A 296 -1.31 -6.71 -16.64
CA ASN A 296 -1.98 -7.88 -17.21
C ASN A 296 -1.88 -9.11 -16.29
N PHE A 297 -0.72 -9.31 -15.66
CA PHE A 297 -0.53 -10.42 -14.72
C PHE A 297 -1.38 -10.27 -13.44
N LEU A 298 -1.54 -9.04 -12.95
CA LEU A 298 -2.35 -8.72 -11.77
C LEU A 298 -3.84 -8.56 -12.10
N ASP A 299 -4.22 -8.63 -13.38
CA ASP A 299 -5.59 -8.43 -13.86
C ASP A 299 -6.15 -7.04 -13.50
N GLU A 300 -5.27 -6.03 -13.45
CA GLU A 300 -5.65 -4.64 -13.13
C GLU A 300 -6.44 -3.95 -14.25
N ASP A 301 -6.47 -4.54 -15.44
CA ASP A 301 -7.23 -4.09 -16.61
C ASP A 301 -8.61 -4.73 -16.71
N ARG A 302 -9.08 -5.40 -15.66
CA ARG A 302 -10.49 -5.80 -15.53
C ARG A 302 -11.37 -4.54 -15.57
N GLN A 303 -11.54 -4.03 -16.76
CA GLN A 303 -12.51 -3.01 -17.04
C GLN A 303 -13.66 -3.69 -17.75
N ASP A 304 -14.87 -3.33 -17.33
CA ASP A 304 -16.07 -3.56 -18.10
C ASP A 304 -16.62 -4.98 -18.07
N GLU A 305 -16.77 -5.55 -16.89
CA GLU A 305 -17.80 -6.54 -16.72
C GLU A 305 -19.15 -5.87 -16.86
N THR A 306 -20.01 -6.48 -17.68
CA THR A 306 -21.39 -6.08 -17.88
C THR A 306 -22.07 -5.85 -16.53
N THR A 307 -22.68 -4.69 -16.32
CA THR A 307 -23.54 -4.44 -15.16
C THR A 307 -24.62 -5.50 -15.08
N ALA A 308 -25.24 -5.67 -13.91
CA ALA A 308 -26.41 -6.54 -13.71
C ALA A 308 -27.51 -6.39 -14.77
N GLU A 309 -27.58 -5.23 -15.43
CA GLU A 309 -28.53 -4.92 -16.49
C GLU A 309 -28.01 -5.20 -17.92
N GLY A 310 -26.82 -5.83 -18.05
CA GLY A 310 -26.21 -6.12 -19.35
C GLY A 310 -25.69 -4.89 -20.10
N LYS A 311 -25.53 -3.76 -19.42
CA LYS A 311 -24.90 -2.57 -19.99
C LYS A 311 -23.40 -2.65 -19.74
N THR A 312 -22.63 -2.64 -20.81
CA THR A 312 -21.20 -2.38 -20.74
C THR A 312 -21.00 -0.95 -20.31
N VAL A 313 -20.59 -0.71 -19.06
CA VAL A 313 -20.22 0.62 -18.58
C VAL A 313 -18.80 0.91 -19.08
N SER A 314 -18.65 1.16 -20.33
CA SER A 314 -17.40 1.65 -20.89
C SER A 314 -17.62 2.84 -21.82
N GLU A 315 -18.00 3.96 -21.27
CA GLU A 315 -17.42 5.19 -21.80
C GLU A 315 -16.07 5.39 -21.12
N LYS A 316 -15.04 4.71 -21.63
CA LYS A 316 -13.64 5.01 -21.27
C LYS A 316 -13.45 6.49 -21.50
N ASN A 317 -13.22 7.24 -20.42
CA ASN A 317 -12.84 8.64 -20.57
C ASN A 317 -11.47 8.66 -21.28
N PRO A 318 -11.40 9.12 -22.56
CA PRO A 318 -10.15 9.06 -23.34
C PRO A 318 -9.02 9.85 -22.69
N GLU A 319 -9.35 10.90 -21.93
CA GLU A 319 -8.35 11.71 -21.21
C GLU A 319 -7.76 10.93 -20.01
N ALA A 320 -8.61 10.23 -19.28
CA ALA A 320 -8.15 9.38 -18.15
C ALA A 320 -7.30 8.22 -18.65
N GLU A 321 -7.65 7.60 -19.78
CA GLU A 321 -6.86 6.56 -20.41
C GLU A 321 -5.51 7.07 -20.92
N ALA A 322 -5.49 8.23 -21.57
CA ALA A 322 -4.26 8.88 -22.02
C ALA A 322 -3.33 9.23 -20.84
N LEU A 323 -3.87 9.72 -19.72
CA LEU A 323 -3.11 9.96 -18.49
C LEU A 323 -2.54 8.68 -17.91
N THR A 324 -3.31 7.60 -17.89
CA THR A 324 -2.88 6.29 -17.43
C THR A 324 -1.73 5.76 -18.29
N GLN A 325 -1.87 5.79 -19.61
CA GLN A 325 -0.83 5.36 -20.54
C GLN A 325 0.45 6.18 -20.41
N LYS A 326 0.32 7.50 -20.23
CA LYS A 326 1.47 8.36 -19.96
C LYS A 326 2.17 7.98 -18.67
N GLY A 327 1.42 7.73 -17.59
CA GLY A 327 1.98 7.28 -16.31
C GLY A 327 2.72 5.94 -16.42
N ILE A 328 2.18 4.98 -17.18
CA ILE A 328 2.84 3.70 -17.46
C ILE A 328 4.18 3.94 -18.19
N GLN A 329 4.18 4.72 -19.26
CA GLN A 329 5.40 5.01 -20.04
C GLN A 329 6.48 5.72 -19.21
N GLU A 330 6.08 6.66 -18.35
CA GLU A 330 7.02 7.34 -17.45
C GLU A 330 7.63 6.34 -16.45
N LYS A 331 6.83 5.44 -15.90
CA LYS A 331 7.27 4.45 -14.94
C LYS A 331 8.19 3.39 -15.56
N GLU A 332 7.93 2.97 -16.79
CA GLU A 332 8.76 2.03 -17.53
C GLU A 332 10.14 2.61 -17.91
N LYS A 333 10.27 3.95 -17.98
CA LYS A 333 11.54 4.63 -18.17
C LYS A 333 12.39 4.75 -16.90
N MET A 334 11.79 4.54 -15.72
CA MET A 334 12.51 4.66 -14.46
C MET A 334 13.48 3.51 -14.27
N ILE A 335 14.77 3.83 -14.20
CA ILE A 335 15.80 2.87 -13.82
C ILE A 335 15.80 2.72 -12.30
N ARG A 336 15.73 1.49 -11.86
CA ARG A 336 15.75 1.09 -10.45
C ARG A 336 16.96 0.25 -10.16
N THR A 337 17.41 0.27 -8.92
CA THR A 337 18.47 -0.60 -8.41
C THR A 337 17.87 -1.63 -7.47
N GLY A 338 18.28 -2.87 -7.57
CA GLY A 338 17.75 -3.92 -6.70
C GLY A 338 18.31 -5.30 -7.01
N PHE A 339 17.59 -6.31 -6.58
CA PHE A 339 17.93 -7.73 -6.78
C PHE A 339 16.78 -8.43 -7.50
N VAL A 340 17.07 -9.53 -8.19
CA VAL A 340 16.07 -10.46 -8.72
C VAL A 340 15.68 -11.43 -7.61
N ALA A 341 14.39 -11.47 -7.24
CA ALA A 341 13.92 -12.23 -6.08
C ALA A 341 14.20 -13.74 -6.18
N GLN A 342 14.11 -14.30 -7.38
CA GLN A 342 14.42 -15.70 -7.65
C GLN A 342 15.91 -16.01 -7.43
N GLU A 343 16.82 -15.12 -7.87
CA GLU A 343 18.25 -15.28 -7.63
C GLU A 343 18.59 -15.21 -6.15
N VAL A 344 17.96 -14.30 -5.40
CA VAL A 344 18.11 -14.22 -3.94
C VAL A 344 17.63 -15.52 -3.27
N GLU A 345 16.49 -16.07 -3.71
CA GLU A 345 15.98 -17.34 -3.20
C GLU A 345 16.94 -18.49 -3.48
N GLU A 346 17.53 -18.56 -4.67
CA GLU A 346 18.52 -19.59 -5.02
C GLU A 346 19.80 -19.50 -4.16
N VAL A 347 20.31 -18.28 -3.95
CA VAL A 347 21.46 -18.07 -3.05
C VAL A 347 21.14 -18.54 -1.64
N ALA A 348 19.99 -18.13 -1.09
CA ALA A 348 19.57 -18.52 0.23
C ALA A 348 19.45 -20.06 0.36
N LYS A 349 18.79 -20.71 -0.59
CA LYS A 349 18.66 -22.18 -0.64
C LYS A 349 20.01 -22.90 -0.69
N ARG A 350 20.94 -22.40 -1.54
CA ARG A 350 22.26 -23.01 -1.72
C ARG A 350 23.09 -23.03 -0.44
N ILE A 351 22.95 -22.01 0.40
CA ILE A 351 23.66 -21.92 1.70
C ILE A 351 22.83 -22.44 2.87
N GLY A 352 21.65 -22.99 2.63
CA GLY A 352 20.76 -23.50 3.70
C GLY A 352 20.16 -22.42 4.60
N TYR A 353 20.03 -21.20 4.12
CA TYR A 353 19.48 -20.06 4.84
C TYR A 353 18.00 -19.85 4.53
N ASP A 354 17.14 -19.99 5.53
CA ASP A 354 15.72 -19.63 5.38
C ASP A 354 15.55 -18.10 5.50
N PHE A 355 15.69 -17.43 4.38
CA PHE A 355 15.68 -15.96 4.32
C PHE A 355 14.26 -15.40 4.19
N SER A 356 13.79 -14.73 5.23
CA SER A 356 12.46 -14.10 5.31
C SER A 356 12.27 -12.93 4.33
N GLY A 357 13.35 -12.41 3.75
CA GLY A 357 13.30 -11.27 2.83
C GLY A 357 12.74 -11.56 1.44
N VAL A 358 12.54 -12.84 1.08
CA VAL A 358 11.89 -13.24 -0.17
C VAL A 358 10.42 -13.55 0.10
N ASP A 359 9.53 -12.78 -0.51
CA ASP A 359 8.09 -13.06 -0.53
C ASP A 359 7.76 -13.92 -1.75
N LYS A 360 7.61 -15.22 -1.50
CA LYS A 360 7.37 -16.22 -2.56
C LYS A 360 5.92 -16.20 -3.03
N PRO A 361 5.65 -16.52 -4.30
CA PRO A 361 4.29 -16.70 -4.79
C PRO A 361 3.52 -17.69 -3.91
N LYS A 362 2.30 -17.29 -3.53
CA LYS A 362 1.37 -18.15 -2.79
C LYS A 362 0.44 -18.92 -3.72
N ASN A 363 0.30 -18.47 -4.96
CA ASN A 363 -0.46 -19.04 -6.05
C ASN A 363 0.08 -18.51 -7.38
N GLU A 364 -0.50 -18.94 -8.50
CA GLU A 364 -0.10 -18.55 -9.86
C GLU A 364 -0.31 -17.05 -10.18
N HIS A 365 -1.13 -16.35 -9.41
CA HIS A 365 -1.42 -14.91 -9.58
C HIS A 365 -0.63 -14.01 -8.62
N THR A 366 0.18 -14.58 -7.73
CA THR A 366 1.00 -13.80 -6.80
C THR A 366 2.41 -13.65 -7.34
N PRO A 367 2.92 -12.43 -7.59
CA PRO A 367 4.30 -12.24 -8.01
C PRO A 367 5.28 -12.45 -6.86
N TYR A 368 6.54 -12.72 -7.19
CA TYR A 368 7.63 -12.63 -6.24
C TYR A 368 7.80 -11.19 -5.72
N GLY A 369 8.18 -11.05 -4.44
CA GLY A 369 8.54 -9.78 -3.83
C GLY A 369 9.82 -9.87 -3.01
N LEU A 370 10.43 -8.72 -2.73
CA LEU A 370 11.55 -8.59 -1.80
C LEU A 370 11.23 -7.59 -0.70
N ARG A 371 11.50 -7.99 0.54
CA ARG A 371 11.45 -7.12 1.72
C ARG A 371 12.86 -6.60 2.00
N TYR A 372 13.20 -5.44 1.42
CA TYR A 372 14.54 -4.89 1.52
C TYR A 372 15.02 -4.62 2.95
N SER A 373 14.11 -4.33 3.88
CA SER A 373 14.44 -4.17 5.31
C SER A 373 15.05 -5.42 5.94
N GLU A 374 14.70 -6.60 5.46
CA GLU A 374 15.22 -7.89 5.97
C GLU A 374 16.71 -8.11 5.63
N PHE A 375 17.23 -7.42 4.62
CA PHE A 375 18.66 -7.49 4.25
C PHE A 375 19.57 -6.78 5.28
N VAL A 376 19.02 -5.89 6.10
CA VAL A 376 19.80 -5.13 7.09
C VAL A 376 20.50 -6.07 8.09
N VAL A 377 19.81 -7.13 8.55
CA VAL A 377 20.38 -8.05 9.56
C VAL A 377 21.57 -8.83 9.00
N PRO A 378 21.49 -9.49 7.83
CA PRO A 378 22.67 -10.09 7.18
C PRO A 378 23.78 -9.08 6.86
N LEU A 379 23.45 -7.83 6.47
CA LEU A 379 24.43 -6.78 6.25
C LEU A 379 25.18 -6.40 7.53
N VAL A 380 24.47 -6.23 8.64
CA VAL A 380 25.12 -5.98 9.95
C VAL A 380 26.07 -7.13 10.29
N LYS A 381 25.64 -8.38 10.08
CA LYS A 381 26.49 -9.56 10.34
C LYS A 381 27.71 -9.57 9.44
N ALA A 382 27.56 -9.24 8.16
CA ALA A 382 28.67 -9.15 7.21
C ALA A 382 29.70 -8.08 7.62
N VAL A 383 29.22 -6.92 8.09
CA VAL A 383 30.11 -5.85 8.59
C VAL A 383 30.87 -6.29 9.84
N GLN A 384 30.20 -6.99 10.76
CA GLN A 384 30.84 -7.55 11.96
C GLN A 384 31.93 -8.57 11.61
N GLU A 385 31.67 -9.44 10.62
CA GLU A 385 32.63 -10.42 10.12
C GLU A 385 33.83 -9.73 9.44
N LEU A 386 33.58 -8.69 8.60
CA LEU A 386 34.65 -7.89 7.98
C LEU A 386 35.49 -7.15 9.02
N SER A 387 34.87 -6.54 10.03
CA SER A 387 35.59 -5.87 11.11
C SER A 387 36.52 -6.81 11.84
N LYS A 388 36.04 -8.00 12.18
CA LYS A 388 36.84 -9.04 12.84
C LYS A 388 38.01 -9.47 11.93
N GLN A 389 37.75 -9.79 10.65
CA GLN A 389 38.79 -10.15 9.70
C GLN A 389 39.87 -9.07 9.56
N ASN A 390 39.47 -7.81 9.56
CA ASN A 390 40.38 -6.68 9.48
C ASN A 390 41.26 -6.58 10.75
N ASP A 391 40.70 -6.82 11.92
CA ASP A 391 41.47 -6.81 13.16
C ASP A 391 42.42 -8.02 13.23
N ASP A 392 41.98 -9.20 12.82
CA ASP A 392 42.83 -10.40 12.71
C ASP A 392 44.02 -10.17 11.73
N LEU A 393 43.73 -9.53 10.56
CA LEU A 393 44.76 -9.18 9.58
C LEU A 393 45.74 -8.12 10.08
N LYS A 394 45.31 -7.16 10.89
CA LYS A 394 46.20 -6.18 11.53
C LYS A 394 47.16 -6.86 12.51
N GLU A 395 46.62 -7.75 13.38
CA GLU A 395 47.44 -8.51 14.30
C GLU A 395 48.48 -9.37 13.57
N GLU A 396 48.10 -10.11 12.52
CA GLU A 396 49.00 -10.86 11.70
C GLU A 396 50.09 -9.97 11.05
N ASN A 397 49.73 -8.79 10.54
CA ASN A 397 50.69 -7.83 10.00
C ASN A 397 51.67 -7.31 11.06
N GLU A 398 51.24 -7.06 12.30
CA GLU A 398 52.10 -6.65 13.40
C GLU A 398 53.07 -7.81 13.79
N GLU A 399 52.57 -9.03 13.84
CA GLU A 399 53.42 -10.21 14.06
C GLU A 399 54.45 -10.38 12.95
N LEU A 400 54.03 -10.29 11.70
CA LEU A 400 54.94 -10.38 10.56
C LEU A 400 56.01 -9.30 10.59
N LYS A 401 55.69 -8.06 10.94
CA LYS A 401 56.68 -6.96 11.12
C LYS A 401 57.64 -7.32 12.25
N SER A 402 57.14 -7.76 13.40
CA SER A 402 58.04 -8.18 14.52
C SER A 402 58.97 -9.31 14.13
N ARG A 403 58.51 -10.25 13.33
CA ARG A 403 59.35 -11.36 12.81
C ARG A 403 60.40 -10.83 11.81
N LEU A 404 60.00 -9.87 10.95
CA LEU A 404 60.92 -9.21 9.99
C LEU A 404 62.02 -8.46 10.72
N ASP A 405 61.66 -7.64 11.74
CA ASP A 405 62.63 -6.90 12.57
C ASP A 405 63.63 -7.84 13.26
N LYS A 406 63.16 -9.00 13.76
CA LYS A 406 64.03 -10.02 14.35
C LYS A 406 64.99 -10.65 13.34
N ILE A 407 64.54 -10.93 12.14
CA ILE A 407 65.33 -11.47 11.04
C ILE A 407 66.38 -10.42 10.62
N GLU A 408 65.99 -9.17 10.47
CA GLU A 408 66.92 -8.06 10.17
C GLU A 408 67.98 -7.95 11.29
N ALA A 409 67.62 -7.99 12.56
CA ALA A 409 68.57 -7.95 13.66
C ALA A 409 69.53 -9.13 13.65
N ILE A 410 69.06 -10.37 13.35
CA ILE A 410 69.92 -11.55 13.25
C ILE A 410 70.88 -11.39 12.04
N VAL A 411 70.43 -10.91 10.91
CA VAL A 411 71.26 -10.66 9.74
C VAL A 411 72.32 -9.60 10.04
N PHE A 412 71.95 -8.54 10.76
CA PHE A 412 72.94 -7.54 11.21
C PHE A 412 73.92 -8.10 12.24
N GLN A 413 73.51 -8.97 13.18
CA GLN A 413 74.42 -9.60 14.13
C GLN A 413 75.32 -10.67 13.54
N SER A 414 74.90 -11.36 12.48
CA SER A 414 75.67 -12.38 11.79
C SER A 414 76.79 -11.78 10.89
N GLN A 415 76.77 -10.47 10.62
CA GLN A 415 77.79 -9.77 9.91
C GLN A 415 78.89 -9.31 10.89
N SER A 416 79.88 -10.19 11.04
CA SER A 416 81.11 -9.90 11.84
C SER A 416 81.81 -8.64 11.31
N PRO A 417 82.38 -7.76 12.16
CA PRO A 417 83.08 -6.52 11.73
C PRO A 417 84.26 -6.70 10.73
N LEU A 418 84.69 -7.95 10.55
CA LEU A 418 85.81 -8.26 9.62
C LEU A 418 85.37 -8.50 8.14
N GLN A 419 84.12 -8.64 7.83
CA GLN A 419 83.66 -8.81 6.43
C GLN A 419 83.24 -7.50 5.74
N HIS A 420 83.16 -6.38 6.46
CA HIS A 420 82.89 -5.07 5.86
C HIS A 420 84.10 -4.53 4.99
N ALA A 421 85.27 -5.16 5.03
CA ALA A 421 86.42 -4.74 4.30
C ALA A 421 86.59 -5.42 2.93
N GLU A 422 85.87 -6.49 2.60
CA GLU A 422 85.99 -7.26 1.38
C GLU A 422 84.83 -7.31 0.41
N LEU A 423 83.62 -6.94 0.86
CA LEU A 423 82.51 -6.70 -0.02
C LEU A 423 82.60 -5.24 -0.52
N GLY A 424 83.14 -5.04 -1.73
CA GLY A 424 83.15 -3.76 -2.36
C GLY A 424 81.69 -3.16 -2.39
N MET A 425 81.38 -2.41 -1.36
CA MET A 425 80.10 -1.73 -1.35
C MET A 425 79.97 -0.84 -2.54
N ALA A 426 79.03 -1.16 -3.41
CA ALA A 426 78.70 -0.32 -4.56
C ALA A 426 78.31 1.07 -4.08
N ALA A 427 78.71 2.11 -4.80
CA ALA A 427 78.24 3.46 -4.44
C ALA A 427 76.73 3.51 -4.35
N LYS A 428 76.23 4.11 -3.28
CA LYS A 428 74.75 4.14 -2.90
C LYS A 428 74.35 5.56 -2.65
N LEU A 429 73.11 5.88 -3.05
CA LEU A 429 72.43 7.12 -2.78
C LEU A 429 71.15 6.85 -2.01
N GLU A 430 70.94 7.49 -0.88
CA GLU A 430 69.73 7.30 -0.11
C GLU A 430 68.62 8.27 -0.50
N GLN A 431 67.37 7.91 -0.14
CA GLN A 431 66.23 8.78 -0.37
C GLN A 431 66.38 10.03 0.52
N ASN A 432 66.10 11.20 -0.03
CA ASN A 432 66.13 12.44 0.75
C ASN A 432 65.05 12.45 1.83
N ILE A 433 65.39 13.01 3.01
CA ILE A 433 64.50 13.10 4.17
C ILE A 433 64.52 14.52 4.70
N PRO A 434 63.34 15.13 4.86
CA PRO A 434 61.99 14.72 4.45
C PRO A 434 61.81 14.75 2.91
N ASN A 435 60.85 13.96 2.41
CA ASN A 435 60.37 13.97 1.04
C ASN A 435 58.86 13.72 1.00
N PRO A 436 57.98 14.67 0.60
CA PRO A 436 58.31 16.02 0.14
C PRO A 436 58.92 16.95 1.22
N PHE A 437 59.57 18.04 0.77
CA PHE A 437 60.12 19.03 1.66
C PHE A 437 59.75 20.46 1.20
N ASN A 438 59.65 21.38 2.15
CA ASN A 438 59.35 22.80 1.93
C ASN A 438 60.32 23.74 2.65
N GLY A 439 61.29 23.22 3.31
CA GLY A 439 62.40 23.93 4.00
C GLY A 439 63.75 23.41 3.59
N THR A 440 64.25 22.42 4.27
CA THR A 440 65.50 21.72 3.97
C THR A 440 65.25 20.19 3.88
N THR A 441 66.02 19.54 3.03
CA THR A 441 66.06 18.06 2.98
C THR A 441 67.51 17.60 2.95
N THR A 442 67.77 16.41 3.46
CA THR A 442 69.10 15.81 3.52
C THR A 442 69.16 14.56 2.65
N ILE A 443 70.24 14.38 1.96
CA ILE A 443 70.53 13.23 1.10
C ILE A 443 71.78 12.57 1.62
N ASN A 444 71.71 11.36 2.11
CA ASN A 444 72.87 10.59 2.52
C ASN A 444 73.43 9.81 1.30
N TYR A 445 74.73 9.73 1.23
CA TYR A 445 75.41 8.96 0.17
C TYR A 445 76.57 8.17 0.73
N TYR A 446 76.96 7.12 0.03
CA TYR A 446 78.07 6.27 0.32
C TYR A 446 78.87 6.02 -0.99
N LEU A 447 80.20 6.06 -0.89
CA LEU A 447 81.12 5.81 -2.00
C LEU A 447 82.19 4.82 -1.56
N PRO A 448 82.63 3.84 -2.40
CA PRO A 448 83.72 2.91 -2.03
C PRO A 448 85.01 3.67 -1.86
N ALA A 449 85.95 3.04 -1.14
CA ALA A 449 87.25 3.67 -0.84
C ALA A 449 88.06 4.04 -2.09
N ASN A 450 87.95 3.30 -3.19
CA ASN A 450 88.62 3.53 -4.46
C ASN A 450 87.73 4.27 -5.44
N LYS A 451 87.03 5.29 -4.99
CA LYS A 451 86.16 6.11 -5.82
C LYS A 451 86.98 6.98 -6.83
N GLY A 452 86.43 7.13 -8.00
CA GLY A 452 86.82 8.17 -8.96
C GLY A 452 86.17 9.53 -8.64
N ASN A 453 86.01 10.36 -9.66
CA ASN A 453 85.28 11.63 -9.46
C ASN A 453 83.82 11.37 -9.30
N ALA A 454 83.23 11.76 -8.13
CA ALA A 454 81.83 11.54 -7.78
C ALA A 454 81.06 12.86 -7.65
N TYR A 455 79.83 12.88 -8.15
CA TYR A 455 78.91 14.02 -8.14
C TYR A 455 77.50 13.56 -7.79
N ILE A 456 76.74 14.39 -7.09
CA ILE A 456 75.31 14.29 -7.01
C ILE A 456 74.68 15.35 -7.93
N ASN A 457 74.07 14.87 -8.99
CA ASN A 457 73.45 15.69 -10.02
C ASN A 457 71.92 15.75 -9.83
N PHE A 458 71.36 16.94 -9.97
CA PHE A 458 69.92 17.19 -9.87
C PHE A 458 69.38 17.51 -11.25
N TYR A 459 68.27 16.88 -11.60
CA TYR A 459 67.58 16.99 -12.88
C TYR A 459 66.16 17.42 -12.75
N THR A 460 65.67 18.16 -13.74
CA THR A 460 64.22 18.40 -13.90
C THR A 460 63.48 17.10 -14.21
N SER A 461 62.15 17.12 -14.13
CA SER A 461 61.31 16.02 -14.62
C SER A 461 61.52 15.73 -16.14
N SER A 462 61.98 16.72 -16.92
CA SER A 462 62.32 16.55 -18.34
C SER A 462 63.77 16.04 -18.59
N GLY A 463 64.49 15.80 -17.50
CA GLY A 463 65.93 15.27 -17.64
C GLY A 463 66.99 16.33 -17.79
N ALA A 464 66.67 17.63 -17.76
CA ALA A 464 67.70 18.69 -17.87
C ALA A 464 68.49 18.83 -16.55
N LEU A 465 69.79 18.90 -16.61
CA LEU A 465 70.69 19.09 -15.46
C LEU A 465 70.51 20.50 -14.88
N LEU A 466 70.15 20.58 -13.61
CA LEU A 466 69.94 21.86 -12.85
C LEU A 466 71.16 22.23 -12.00
N LYS A 467 71.72 21.24 -11.31
CA LYS A 467 72.74 21.42 -10.31
C LYS A 467 73.64 20.19 -10.25
N SER A 468 74.94 20.38 -10.08
CA SER A 468 75.92 19.31 -9.86
C SER A 468 76.79 19.65 -8.64
N VAL A 469 76.78 18.74 -7.66
CA VAL A 469 77.57 18.90 -6.45
C VAL A 469 78.63 17.83 -6.37
N LYS A 470 79.91 18.22 -6.34
CA LYS A 470 81.06 17.27 -6.21
C LYS A 470 81.00 16.76 -4.73
N VAL A 471 81.13 15.45 -4.60
CA VAL A 471 81.25 14.80 -3.29
C VAL A 471 82.64 14.23 -3.13
N ILE A 472 83.28 14.52 -2.02
CA ILE A 472 84.71 14.26 -1.81
C ILE A 472 84.86 13.08 -0.81
N ASP A 473 84.04 13.03 0.22
CA ASP A 473 84.16 12.03 1.27
C ASP A 473 83.52 10.67 0.81
N ASN A 474 83.95 9.57 1.42
CA ASN A 474 83.41 8.23 1.12
C ASN A 474 81.97 8.03 1.65
N SER A 475 81.51 8.83 2.58
CA SER A 475 80.16 8.92 3.04
C SER A 475 79.91 10.33 3.50
N GLY A 476 78.67 10.81 3.34
CA GLY A 476 78.28 12.16 3.81
C GLY A 476 76.82 12.46 3.61
N THR A 477 76.48 13.63 4.09
CA THR A 477 75.12 14.15 3.98
C THR A 477 75.13 15.46 3.19
N LEU A 478 74.40 15.50 2.08
CA LEU A 478 74.20 16.71 1.31
C LEU A 478 72.84 17.35 1.72
N THR A 479 72.89 18.58 2.17
CA THR A 479 71.72 19.35 2.48
C THR A 479 71.26 20.18 1.30
N VAL A 480 70.00 20.08 0.90
CA VAL A 480 69.33 20.86 -0.15
C VAL A 480 68.30 21.77 0.49
N LYS A 481 68.37 23.07 0.19
CA LYS A 481 67.37 24.04 0.70
C LYS A 481 66.28 24.33 -0.33
N ALA A 482 65.06 24.58 0.12
CA ALA A 482 63.93 24.87 -0.76
C ALA A 482 64.12 26.09 -1.67
N ASN A 483 64.94 27.08 -1.28
CA ASN A 483 65.23 28.24 -2.11
C ASN A 483 66.27 27.98 -3.22
N GLU A 484 66.85 26.78 -3.29
CA GLU A 484 67.85 26.41 -4.30
C GLU A 484 67.22 25.83 -5.56
N LEU A 485 65.95 25.35 -5.46
CA LEU A 485 65.20 24.77 -6.58
C LEU A 485 63.77 25.32 -6.57
N PRO A 486 63.11 25.60 -7.68
CA PRO A 486 61.66 25.88 -7.71
C PRO A 486 60.81 24.75 -7.16
N SER A 487 59.56 25.03 -6.72
CA SER A 487 58.65 23.95 -6.33
C SER A 487 58.40 22.99 -7.50
N GLY A 488 58.50 21.70 -7.26
CA GLY A 488 58.34 20.68 -8.30
C GLY A 488 58.92 19.31 -7.97
N VAL A 489 58.89 18.44 -8.97
CA VAL A 489 59.43 17.07 -8.88
C VAL A 489 60.78 17.03 -9.57
N TYR A 490 61.79 16.50 -8.90
CA TYR A 490 63.14 16.41 -9.36
C TYR A 490 63.70 15.00 -9.24
N GLN A 491 64.64 14.67 -10.10
CA GLN A 491 65.46 13.47 -9.92
C GLN A 491 66.88 13.89 -9.51
N TYR A 492 67.46 13.15 -8.60
CA TYR A 492 68.89 13.31 -8.29
C TYR A 492 69.58 11.97 -8.42
N ALA A 493 70.77 12.01 -8.88
CA ALA A 493 71.57 10.82 -9.20
C ALA A 493 73.01 10.96 -8.70
N LEU A 494 73.54 9.87 -8.17
CA LEU A 494 74.95 9.73 -7.86
C LEU A 494 75.69 9.29 -9.13
N VAL A 495 76.64 10.10 -9.58
CA VAL A 495 77.44 9.86 -10.76
C VAL A 495 78.87 9.67 -10.31
N VAL A 496 79.47 8.54 -10.68
CA VAL A 496 80.87 8.21 -10.39
C VAL A 496 81.56 7.94 -11.74
N ASP A 497 82.64 8.60 -12.00
CA ASP A 497 83.38 8.51 -13.28
C ASP A 497 82.49 8.60 -14.52
N ALA A 498 81.64 9.61 -14.52
CA ALA A 498 80.65 9.91 -15.56
C ALA A 498 79.56 8.81 -15.78
N LYS A 499 79.47 7.82 -14.92
CA LYS A 499 78.37 6.82 -14.93
C LYS A 499 77.40 7.05 -13.79
N VAL A 500 76.10 7.01 -14.06
CA VAL A 500 75.05 7.04 -13.04
C VAL A 500 75.09 5.70 -12.34
N VAL A 501 75.31 5.69 -10.99
CA VAL A 501 75.36 4.48 -10.16
C VAL A 501 74.16 4.27 -9.37
N ASP A 502 73.44 5.37 -8.95
CA ASP A 502 72.10 5.30 -8.26
C ASP A 502 71.33 6.57 -8.58
N ARG A 503 69.95 6.48 -8.53
CA ARG A 503 69.05 7.58 -8.84
C ARG A 503 67.83 7.52 -7.90
N LYS A 504 67.45 8.67 -7.42
CA LYS A 504 66.24 8.84 -6.57
C LYS A 504 65.41 10.03 -7.05
N GLN A 505 64.25 10.11 -6.53
CA GLN A 505 63.33 11.22 -6.82
C GLN A 505 63.02 12.03 -5.54
N MET A 506 62.93 13.33 -5.68
CA MET A 506 62.53 14.23 -4.62
C MET A 506 61.41 15.16 -5.04
N VAL A 507 60.60 15.58 -4.09
CA VAL A 507 59.49 16.51 -4.31
C VAL A 507 59.69 17.72 -3.40
N GLN A 508 59.77 18.90 -4.01
CA GLN A 508 59.77 20.15 -3.29
C GLN A 508 58.34 20.74 -3.28
N GLY A 509 57.78 20.88 -2.09
CA GLY A 509 56.48 21.52 -1.86
C GLY A 509 56.57 23.03 -2.07
N LYS A 510 55.40 23.67 -2.07
CA LYS A 510 55.29 25.13 -2.07
C LYS A 510 55.54 25.70 -0.68
#